data_b9d092102b3a318a9b53a260926f014f
#
_entry.id   b9d092102b3a318a9b53a260926f014f
#
_cell.length_a   1.000
_cell.length_b   1.000
_cell.length_c   1.000
_cell.angle_alpha   90.00
_cell.angle_beta   90.00
_cell.angle_gamma   90.00
#
_symmetry.space_group_name_H-M   'P 1'
#
loop_
_entity.id
_entity.type
_entity.pdbx_description
1 polymer ?
#
loop_
_entity_poly.entity_id
_entity_poly.type
_entity_poly.pdbx_seq_one_letter_code
_entity_poly.pdbx_strand_id
1 'polypeptide(L)'
;MVLEEGSSHYTPISWEDAFIEIASHINTLDDPNRSVFYTSGRTSNEAAFLYQAMVRSIGTNNLPDCSNMCHESSGKALGTTIGIGKGTVHLEDFNKSDLIIVVGQNPGTNHPRMLTALRDAKRNGSKIVNINPLPETGLSRFKHPQEYMELDLTSTQLSDMHLQVKIGGDAALFQGVIKHLLDTNKFDNNFIAKYTIQFDQLKLHMDGFSWKQAIQDSGISKEEIIAFADMCGSSNATIACWAMGLTQHRNGVAVIQEVVNLLLLGGHIGRPGAGVCPVRGHSNVQGDRTVGIW
;
A
#
# COMPACT_ATOMS: atom_id res chain seq x y z
N MET A 1 -21.40 28.79 -2.67
CA MET A 1 -22.62 28.29 -3.31
C MET A 1 -23.49 27.65 -2.24
N VAL A 2 -24.76 28.02 -2.14
CA VAL A 2 -25.75 27.37 -1.27
C VAL A 2 -26.84 26.74 -2.12
N LEU A 3 -27.41 25.62 -1.68
CA LEU A 3 -28.58 24.99 -2.23
C LEU A 3 -29.72 25.16 -1.21
N GLU A 4 -30.68 26.01 -1.51
CA GLU A 4 -31.83 26.20 -0.65
C GLU A 4 -32.82 25.04 -0.73
N GLU A 5 -33.54 24.80 0.34
CA GLU A 5 -34.53 23.73 0.39
C GLU A 5 -35.58 23.91 -0.73
N GLY A 6 -35.82 22.82 -1.50
CA GLY A 6 -36.74 22.86 -2.64
C GLY A 6 -36.14 23.42 -3.93
N SER A 7 -34.92 23.97 -3.92
CA SER A 7 -34.23 24.44 -5.13
C SER A 7 -33.52 23.30 -5.84
N SER A 8 -33.50 23.35 -7.17
CA SER A 8 -32.69 22.46 -8.01
C SER A 8 -31.36 23.09 -8.46
N HIS A 9 -31.09 24.31 -8.08
CA HIS A 9 -29.93 25.09 -8.51
C HIS A 9 -29.19 25.73 -7.34
N TYR A 10 -27.85 25.72 -7.40
CA TYR A 10 -27.01 26.41 -6.44
C TYR A 10 -27.04 27.95 -6.70
N THR A 11 -27.11 28.71 -5.65
CA THR A 11 -26.96 30.19 -5.67
C THR A 11 -25.61 30.60 -5.09
N PRO A 12 -24.97 31.69 -5.59
CA PRO A 12 -23.77 32.25 -4.97
C PRO A 12 -24.04 32.74 -3.57
N ILE A 13 -23.09 32.52 -2.66
CA ILE A 13 -23.09 33.03 -1.28
C ILE A 13 -21.71 33.62 -0.98
N SER A 14 -21.64 34.68 -0.18
CA SER A 14 -20.36 35.21 0.31
C SER A 14 -19.70 34.23 1.31
N TRP A 15 -18.40 34.35 1.53
CA TRP A 15 -17.73 33.58 2.58
C TRP A 15 -18.21 33.94 3.98
N GLU A 16 -18.49 35.22 4.20
CA GLU A 16 -18.98 35.72 5.49
C GLU A 16 -20.35 35.12 5.83
N ASP A 17 -21.30 35.19 4.90
CA ASP A 17 -22.63 34.61 5.09
C ASP A 17 -22.54 33.07 5.22
N ALA A 18 -21.71 32.41 4.47
CA ALA A 18 -21.51 30.96 4.58
C ALA A 18 -20.98 30.55 5.96
N PHE A 19 -20.02 31.30 6.52
CA PHE A 19 -19.51 31.03 7.87
C PHE A 19 -20.58 31.33 8.95
N ILE A 20 -21.34 32.35 8.79
CA ILE A 20 -22.47 32.67 9.73
C ILE A 20 -23.49 31.53 9.71
N GLU A 21 -23.87 31.06 8.53
CA GLU A 21 -24.85 29.98 8.41
C GLU A 21 -24.34 28.66 8.97
N ILE A 22 -23.11 28.25 8.63
CA ILE A 22 -22.49 27.03 9.19
C ILE A 22 -22.38 27.13 10.72
N ALA A 23 -21.92 28.26 11.24
CA ALA A 23 -21.79 28.47 12.68
C ALA A 23 -23.15 28.43 13.39
N SER A 24 -24.18 29.01 12.78
CA SER A 24 -25.54 28.94 13.30
C SER A 24 -26.04 27.51 13.44
N HIS A 25 -25.87 26.69 12.39
CA HIS A 25 -26.26 25.28 12.43
C HIS A 25 -25.51 24.48 13.50
N ILE A 26 -24.20 24.69 13.62
CA ILE A 26 -23.38 23.99 14.62
C ILE A 26 -23.80 24.39 16.04
N ASN A 27 -24.04 25.70 16.29
CA ASN A 27 -24.41 26.24 17.60
C ASN A 27 -25.82 25.86 18.04
N THR A 28 -26.70 25.46 17.12
CA THR A 28 -28.06 24.99 17.44
C THR A 28 -28.13 23.51 17.80
N LEU A 29 -27.04 22.76 17.65
CA LEU A 29 -27.01 21.37 18.04
C LEU A 29 -27.07 21.23 19.57
N ASP A 30 -27.98 20.39 20.03
CA ASP A 30 -28.11 20.01 21.44
C ASP A 30 -26.97 19.13 21.96
N ASP A 31 -26.35 18.36 21.06
CA ASP A 31 -25.15 17.55 21.28
C ASP A 31 -24.18 17.75 20.12
N PRO A 32 -22.94 18.25 20.36
CA PRO A 32 -21.91 18.39 19.33
C PRO A 32 -21.58 17.09 18.63
N ASN A 33 -21.76 15.90 19.24
CA ASN A 33 -21.52 14.60 18.65
C ASN A 33 -22.52 14.24 17.54
N ARG A 34 -23.56 15.04 17.31
CA ARG A 34 -24.44 14.91 16.14
C ARG A 34 -23.83 15.47 14.86
N SER A 35 -22.67 16.14 14.97
CA SER A 35 -21.89 16.61 13.83
C SER A 35 -20.73 15.65 13.51
N VAL A 36 -20.37 15.57 12.22
CA VAL A 36 -19.26 14.78 11.72
C VAL A 36 -18.41 15.65 10.80
N PHE A 37 -17.10 15.66 11.02
CA PHE A 37 -16.16 16.52 10.32
C PHE A 37 -15.17 15.65 9.52
N TYR A 38 -15.41 15.50 8.24
CA TYR A 38 -14.62 14.63 7.35
C TYR A 38 -13.48 15.41 6.67
N THR A 39 -12.33 14.76 6.53
CA THR A 39 -11.24 15.20 5.67
C THR A 39 -10.71 14.06 4.78
N SER A 40 -10.15 14.39 3.63
CA SER A 40 -9.79 13.43 2.61
C SER A 40 -8.31 12.99 2.61
N GLY A 41 -7.50 13.41 3.57
CA GLY A 41 -6.06 13.08 3.60
C GLY A 41 -5.23 13.78 2.52
N ARG A 42 -5.73 14.86 1.92
CA ARG A 42 -4.98 15.73 0.99
C ARG A 42 -4.64 17.08 1.58
N THR A 43 -5.01 17.28 2.82
CA THR A 43 -4.80 18.50 3.60
C THR A 43 -3.34 18.58 4.05
N SER A 44 -2.76 19.78 4.11
CA SER A 44 -1.45 19.96 4.73
C SER A 44 -1.50 19.65 6.23
N ASN A 45 -0.37 19.38 6.86
CA ASN A 45 -0.32 19.10 8.31
C ASN A 45 -0.85 20.27 9.13
N GLU A 46 -0.54 21.50 8.73
CA GLU A 46 -0.97 22.71 9.40
C GLU A 46 -2.49 22.89 9.33
N ALA A 47 -3.07 22.70 8.14
CA ALA A 47 -4.51 22.80 7.95
C ALA A 47 -5.25 21.64 8.66
N ALA A 48 -4.74 20.43 8.62
CA ALA A 48 -5.28 19.29 9.34
C ALA A 48 -5.24 19.51 10.86
N PHE A 49 -4.14 20.06 11.38
CA PHE A 49 -4.00 20.41 12.79
C PHE A 49 -5.03 21.47 13.21
N LEU A 50 -5.18 22.56 12.45
CA LEU A 50 -6.15 23.60 12.73
C LEU A 50 -7.58 23.07 12.65
N TYR A 51 -7.86 22.21 11.66
CA TYR A 51 -9.17 21.61 11.50
C TYR A 51 -9.56 20.75 12.71
N GLN A 52 -8.68 19.84 13.15
CA GLN A 52 -8.95 19.01 14.32
C GLN A 52 -9.07 19.85 15.61
N ALA A 53 -8.27 20.91 15.74
CA ALA A 53 -8.35 21.80 16.90
C ALA A 53 -9.70 22.55 16.95
N MET A 54 -10.17 23.05 15.80
CA MET A 54 -11.49 23.65 15.65
C MET A 54 -12.59 22.67 16.05
N VAL A 55 -12.58 21.45 15.52
CA VAL A 55 -13.61 20.45 15.79
C VAL A 55 -13.65 20.09 17.28
N ARG A 56 -12.50 19.94 17.91
CA ARG A 56 -12.41 19.67 19.34
C ARG A 56 -12.89 20.86 20.18
N SER A 57 -12.70 22.10 19.71
CA SER A 57 -13.21 23.28 20.39
C SER A 57 -14.75 23.37 20.31
N ILE A 58 -15.39 22.77 19.30
CA ILE A 58 -16.85 22.62 19.21
C ILE A 58 -17.37 21.60 20.22
N GLY A 59 -16.50 20.68 20.70
CA GLY A 59 -16.86 19.70 21.74
C GLY A 59 -17.07 18.29 21.22
N THR A 60 -16.62 17.97 20.01
CA THR A 60 -16.68 16.61 19.46
C THR A 60 -15.31 16.13 18.99
N ASN A 61 -15.16 14.81 18.83
CA ASN A 61 -14.00 14.16 18.22
C ASN A 61 -14.41 13.30 17.00
N ASN A 62 -15.56 13.58 16.40
CA ASN A 62 -16.04 12.89 15.21
C ASN A 62 -15.30 13.38 13.97
N LEU A 63 -14.07 12.88 13.79
CA LEU A 63 -13.13 13.27 12.76
C LEU A 63 -12.73 12.08 11.86
N PRO A 64 -13.67 11.44 11.17
CA PRO A 64 -13.30 10.38 10.24
C PRO A 64 -12.52 10.93 9.05
N ASP A 65 -11.57 10.11 8.56
CA ASP A 65 -10.82 10.39 7.34
C ASP A 65 -10.95 9.25 6.32
N CYS A 66 -10.29 9.41 5.17
CA CYS A 66 -10.31 8.39 4.13
C CYS A 66 -9.43 7.17 4.45
N SER A 67 -8.56 7.21 5.45
CA SER A 67 -7.62 6.11 5.73
C SER A 67 -8.31 4.82 6.14
N ASN A 68 -9.46 4.91 6.79
CA ASN A 68 -10.25 3.74 7.20
C ASN A 68 -10.74 2.92 5.99
N MET A 69 -11.01 3.58 4.86
CA MET A 69 -11.44 2.93 3.62
C MET A 69 -10.27 2.61 2.68
N CYS A 70 -9.09 3.16 2.93
CA CYS A 70 -7.95 3.11 2.03
C CYS A 70 -6.90 2.10 2.49
N HIS A 71 -6.22 2.37 3.60
CA HIS A 71 -5.07 1.62 4.08
C HIS A 71 -5.13 1.25 5.57
N GLU A 72 -6.32 1.17 6.15
CA GLU A 72 -6.47 0.72 7.54
C GLU A 72 -5.88 -0.68 7.74
N SER A 73 -6.16 -1.60 6.81
CA SER A 73 -5.58 -2.94 6.83
C SER A 73 -4.06 -2.94 6.76
N SER A 74 -3.44 -2.01 5.99
CA SER A 74 -1.99 -1.83 6.01
C SER A 74 -1.49 -1.36 7.37
N GLY A 75 -2.14 -0.35 7.96
CA GLY A 75 -1.78 0.16 9.27
C GLY A 75 -1.85 -0.91 10.35
N LYS A 76 -2.92 -1.70 10.35
CA LYS A 76 -3.12 -2.83 11.28
C LYS A 76 -2.08 -3.93 11.10
N ALA A 77 -1.88 -4.38 9.86
CA ALA A 77 -0.92 -5.45 9.56
C ALA A 77 0.50 -5.04 9.94
N LEU A 78 0.94 -3.86 9.51
CA LEU A 78 2.29 -3.36 9.79
C LEU A 78 2.49 -3.05 11.27
N GLY A 79 1.49 -2.50 11.96
CA GLY A 79 1.55 -2.25 13.40
C GLY A 79 1.76 -3.52 14.22
N THR A 80 1.15 -4.65 13.81
CA THR A 80 1.28 -5.94 14.50
C THR A 80 2.53 -6.73 14.09
N THR A 81 3.13 -6.45 12.92
CA THR A 81 4.29 -7.21 12.43
C THR A 81 5.62 -6.49 12.65
N ILE A 82 5.70 -5.20 12.31
CA ILE A 82 6.93 -4.41 12.41
C ILE A 82 6.82 -3.23 13.38
N GLY A 83 5.71 -3.12 14.10
CA GLY A 83 5.50 -2.11 15.15
C GLY A 83 5.15 -0.71 14.67
N ILE A 84 5.10 -0.46 13.35
CA ILE A 84 4.78 0.85 12.80
C ILE A 84 3.87 0.73 11.56
N GLY A 85 2.73 1.38 11.56
CA GLY A 85 1.74 1.35 10.48
C GLY A 85 2.10 2.19 9.24
N LYS A 86 3.39 2.29 8.90
CA LYS A 86 3.91 3.16 7.82
C LYS A 86 4.90 2.40 6.94
N GLY A 87 5.17 2.94 5.74
CA GLY A 87 6.24 2.45 4.87
C GLY A 87 7.62 2.63 5.50
N THR A 88 8.56 1.77 5.11
CA THR A 88 9.93 1.75 5.66
C THR A 88 10.99 2.12 4.63
N VAL A 89 10.60 2.51 3.41
CA VAL A 89 11.50 2.86 2.32
C VAL A 89 11.45 4.34 1.97
N HIS A 90 12.55 4.88 1.49
CA HIS A 90 12.67 6.17 0.83
C HIS A 90 12.65 6.00 -0.69
N LEU A 91 12.47 7.11 -1.44
CA LEU A 91 12.44 7.05 -2.90
C LEU A 91 13.76 6.54 -3.48
N GLU A 92 14.89 6.92 -2.88
CA GLU A 92 16.23 6.51 -3.29
C GLU A 92 16.50 5.00 -3.10
N ASP A 93 15.72 4.31 -2.27
CA ASP A 93 15.85 2.89 -2.06
C ASP A 93 15.44 2.08 -3.30
N PHE A 94 14.52 2.59 -4.11
CA PHE A 94 14.17 1.96 -5.37
C PHE A 94 15.37 1.74 -6.29
N ASN A 95 16.32 2.68 -6.31
CA ASN A 95 17.54 2.58 -7.11
C ASN A 95 18.61 1.64 -6.53
N LYS A 96 18.38 1.11 -5.32
CA LYS A 96 19.29 0.20 -4.61
C LYS A 96 18.70 -1.19 -4.45
N SER A 97 17.48 -1.40 -4.90
CA SER A 97 16.80 -2.69 -4.79
C SER A 97 17.24 -3.66 -5.90
N ASP A 98 17.29 -4.94 -5.58
CA ASP A 98 17.47 -6.02 -6.56
C ASP A 98 16.14 -6.52 -7.12
N LEU A 99 15.10 -6.47 -6.26
CA LEU A 99 13.75 -6.93 -6.58
C LEU A 99 12.70 -5.95 -6.07
N ILE A 100 11.77 -5.59 -6.95
CA ILE A 100 10.58 -4.82 -6.59
C ILE A 100 9.35 -5.66 -6.89
N ILE A 101 8.54 -5.91 -5.88
CA ILE A 101 7.27 -6.63 -6.00
C ILE A 101 6.14 -5.60 -5.97
N VAL A 102 5.30 -5.56 -7.01
CA VAL A 102 4.15 -4.65 -7.12
C VAL A 102 2.87 -5.47 -7.08
N VAL A 103 2.09 -5.33 -5.99
CA VAL A 103 0.94 -6.20 -5.71
C VAL A 103 -0.35 -5.39 -5.66
N GLY A 104 -1.34 -5.80 -6.46
CA GLY A 104 -2.67 -5.17 -6.45
C GLY A 104 -2.63 -3.66 -6.68
N GLN A 105 -1.76 -3.22 -7.59
CA GLN A 105 -1.53 -1.82 -7.91
C GLN A 105 -1.38 -1.63 -9.43
N ASN A 106 -1.97 -0.57 -9.96
CA ASN A 106 -1.70 -0.09 -11.32
C ASN A 106 -1.07 1.32 -11.24
N PRO A 107 0.26 1.44 -11.14
CA PRO A 107 0.91 2.74 -11.02
C PRO A 107 0.71 3.61 -12.25
N GLY A 108 0.60 3.03 -13.44
CA GLY A 108 0.36 3.81 -14.66
C GLY A 108 -0.94 4.60 -14.64
N THR A 109 -1.97 4.08 -13.99
CA THR A 109 -3.26 4.75 -13.84
C THR A 109 -3.33 5.61 -12.57
N ASN A 110 -2.86 5.11 -11.43
CA ASN A 110 -3.12 5.72 -10.12
C ASN A 110 -1.92 6.47 -9.53
N HIS A 111 -0.70 6.12 -9.94
CA HIS A 111 0.54 6.67 -9.38
C HIS A 111 1.58 6.90 -10.49
N PRO A 112 1.28 7.71 -11.53
CA PRO A 112 2.11 7.77 -12.76
C PRO A 112 3.56 8.19 -12.50
N ARG A 113 3.85 9.00 -11.48
CA ARG A 113 5.22 9.37 -11.10
C ARG A 113 6.04 8.18 -10.58
N MET A 114 5.41 7.14 -10.05
CA MET A 114 6.08 5.91 -9.63
C MET A 114 6.71 5.17 -10.82
N LEU A 115 6.15 5.31 -12.03
CA LEU A 115 6.73 4.69 -13.23
C LEU A 115 8.15 5.16 -13.50
N THR A 116 8.48 6.43 -13.19
CA THR A 116 9.86 6.92 -13.28
C THR A 116 10.79 6.18 -12.32
N ALA A 117 10.39 6.03 -11.07
CA ALA A 117 11.19 5.30 -10.07
C ALA A 117 11.38 3.82 -10.46
N LEU A 118 10.32 3.15 -10.95
CA LEU A 118 10.39 1.76 -11.42
C LEU A 118 11.32 1.62 -12.64
N ARG A 119 11.24 2.55 -13.60
CA ARG A 119 12.14 2.59 -14.76
C ARG A 119 13.60 2.78 -14.35
N ASP A 120 13.86 3.70 -13.45
CA ASP A 120 15.22 4.00 -13.00
C ASP A 120 15.81 2.83 -12.22
N ALA A 121 15.02 2.19 -11.35
CA ALA A 121 15.39 0.94 -10.70
C ALA A 121 15.69 -0.17 -11.72
N LYS A 122 14.85 -0.31 -12.76
CA LYS A 122 15.05 -1.27 -13.83
C LYS A 122 16.36 -1.03 -14.60
N ARG A 123 16.68 0.23 -14.90
CA ARG A 123 17.94 0.62 -15.53
C ARG A 123 19.16 0.32 -14.65
N ASN A 124 18.98 0.33 -13.34
CA ASN A 124 20.01 -0.04 -12.36
C ASN A 124 20.10 -1.56 -12.10
N GLY A 125 19.33 -2.38 -12.85
CA GLY A 125 19.40 -3.84 -12.79
C GLY A 125 18.36 -4.53 -11.92
N SER A 126 17.47 -3.78 -11.27
CA SER A 126 16.37 -4.35 -10.47
C SER A 126 15.45 -5.20 -11.35
N LYS A 127 14.97 -6.31 -10.80
CA LYS A 127 13.85 -7.07 -11.37
C LYS A 127 12.54 -6.56 -10.80
N ILE A 128 11.48 -6.60 -11.60
CA ILE A 128 10.14 -6.16 -11.18
C ILE A 128 9.16 -7.30 -11.41
N VAL A 129 8.51 -7.75 -10.35
CA VAL A 129 7.42 -8.73 -10.37
C VAL A 129 6.11 -8.02 -10.14
N ASN A 130 5.18 -8.22 -11.05
CA ASN A 130 3.83 -7.67 -10.97
C ASN A 130 2.83 -8.77 -10.62
N ILE A 131 2.07 -8.58 -9.55
CA ILE A 131 1.02 -9.49 -9.08
C ILE A 131 -0.31 -8.75 -9.17
N ASN A 132 -1.12 -9.08 -10.17
CA ASN A 132 -2.39 -8.40 -10.42
C ASN A 132 -3.35 -9.34 -11.19
N PRO A 133 -4.65 -9.33 -10.91
CA PRO A 133 -5.62 -10.14 -11.66
C PRO A 133 -5.74 -9.76 -13.14
N LEU A 134 -5.29 -8.56 -13.53
CA LEU A 134 -5.29 -8.10 -14.92
C LEU A 134 -3.89 -7.73 -15.41
N PRO A 135 -3.53 -8.04 -16.67
CA PRO A 135 -2.28 -7.59 -17.28
C PRO A 135 -2.37 -6.10 -17.67
N GLU A 136 -2.17 -5.24 -16.69
CA GLU A 136 -2.30 -3.79 -16.85
C GLU A 136 -1.17 -3.19 -17.70
N THR A 137 -1.52 -2.40 -18.72
CA THR A 137 -0.55 -1.71 -19.59
C THR A 137 0.43 -0.86 -18.80
N GLY A 138 -0.05 -0.17 -17.76
CA GLY A 138 0.75 0.70 -16.90
C GLY A 138 1.79 -0.01 -16.02
N LEU A 139 1.90 -1.35 -16.11
CA LEU A 139 2.95 -2.16 -15.47
C LEU A 139 3.81 -2.91 -16.47
N SER A 140 3.41 -2.96 -17.74
CA SER A 140 4.14 -3.71 -18.77
C SER A 140 5.32 -2.93 -19.29
N ARG A 141 5.08 -1.71 -19.74
CA ARG A 141 6.07 -0.85 -20.40
C ARG A 141 5.84 0.61 -20.04
N PHE A 142 6.94 1.37 -19.99
CA PHE A 142 6.89 2.82 -19.75
C PHE A 142 7.75 3.59 -20.73
N LYS A 143 7.21 4.70 -21.23
CA LYS A 143 7.90 5.71 -22.04
C LYS A 143 7.78 7.04 -21.31
N HIS A 144 8.91 7.65 -20.95
CA HIS A 144 8.90 8.90 -20.20
C HIS A 144 8.55 10.08 -21.12
N PRO A 145 7.47 10.83 -20.86
CA PRO A 145 6.98 11.85 -21.79
C PRO A 145 7.86 13.09 -21.91
N GLN A 146 8.81 13.28 -20.98
CA GLN A 146 9.68 14.45 -20.92
C GLN A 146 11.13 14.12 -21.29
N GLU A 147 11.47 12.89 -21.61
CA GLU A 147 12.82 12.51 -22.02
C GLU A 147 12.89 12.37 -23.54
N TYR A 148 13.63 13.28 -24.19
CA TYR A 148 13.72 13.35 -25.64
C TYR A 148 14.24 12.05 -26.29
N MET A 149 15.19 11.39 -25.66
CA MET A 149 15.73 10.10 -26.12
C MET A 149 14.72 8.95 -26.08
N GLU A 150 13.68 9.05 -25.28
CA GLU A 150 12.59 8.06 -25.21
C GLU A 150 11.41 8.41 -26.14
N LEU A 151 11.40 9.61 -26.72
CA LEU A 151 10.35 10.00 -27.67
C LEU A 151 10.39 9.18 -28.97
N ASP A 152 11.53 8.60 -29.31
CA ASP A 152 11.80 8.07 -30.64
C ASP A 152 11.72 6.56 -30.82
N LEU A 153 11.12 5.75 -30.02
CA LEU A 153 10.81 4.33 -30.31
C LEU A 153 11.12 3.34 -29.16
N THR A 154 11.85 3.70 -28.13
CA THR A 154 12.23 2.77 -27.06
C THR A 154 11.42 2.99 -25.79
N SER A 155 10.53 2.09 -25.46
CA SER A 155 9.91 2.02 -24.14
C SER A 155 10.66 1.03 -23.25
N THR A 156 10.84 1.36 -21.97
CA THR A 156 11.41 0.44 -21.00
C THR A 156 10.38 -0.63 -20.63
N GLN A 157 10.73 -1.90 -20.76
CA GLN A 157 9.96 -2.99 -20.20
C GLN A 157 10.12 -2.95 -18.68
N LEU A 158 9.02 -2.77 -17.96
CA LEU A 158 9.02 -2.68 -16.51
C LEU A 158 8.94 -4.07 -15.86
N SER A 159 7.96 -4.87 -16.23
CA SER A 159 7.72 -6.17 -15.59
C SER A 159 8.62 -7.26 -16.18
N ASP A 160 9.33 -7.98 -15.31
CA ASP A 160 10.08 -9.22 -15.66
C ASP A 160 9.20 -10.45 -15.52
N MET A 161 8.23 -10.41 -14.59
CA MET A 161 7.27 -11.48 -14.35
C MET A 161 5.91 -10.86 -14.02
N HIS A 162 4.85 -11.41 -14.60
CA HIS A 162 3.48 -11.10 -14.26
C HIS A 162 2.79 -12.36 -13.75
N LEU A 163 2.26 -12.29 -12.53
CA LEU A 163 1.48 -13.34 -11.90
C LEU A 163 0.01 -12.91 -11.88
N GLN A 164 -0.80 -13.53 -12.72
CA GLN A 164 -2.22 -13.21 -12.85
C GLN A 164 -3.02 -13.92 -11.76
N VAL A 165 -2.89 -13.44 -10.53
CA VAL A 165 -3.54 -14.02 -9.36
C VAL A 165 -5.07 -13.89 -9.43
N LYS A 166 -5.79 -14.90 -8.96
CA LYS A 166 -7.24 -14.79 -8.73
C LYS A 166 -7.52 -13.75 -7.65
N ILE A 167 -8.62 -13.03 -7.78
CA ILE A 167 -9.06 -12.07 -6.76
C ILE A 167 -9.20 -12.77 -5.40
N GLY A 168 -8.45 -12.28 -4.41
CA GLY A 168 -8.39 -12.88 -3.07
C GLY A 168 -7.41 -14.04 -2.92
N GLY A 169 -6.70 -14.43 -3.98
CA GLY A 169 -5.73 -15.53 -3.97
C GLY A 169 -4.31 -15.15 -3.55
N ASP A 170 -4.07 -13.87 -3.25
CA ASP A 170 -2.74 -13.36 -2.92
C ASP A 170 -2.13 -14.06 -1.70
N ALA A 171 -2.90 -14.31 -0.64
CA ALA A 171 -2.41 -15.02 0.55
C ALA A 171 -1.85 -16.41 0.18
N ALA A 172 -2.59 -17.17 -0.63
CA ALA A 172 -2.20 -18.51 -1.05
C ALA A 172 -0.93 -18.47 -1.92
N LEU A 173 -0.77 -17.45 -2.77
CA LEU A 173 0.46 -17.22 -3.54
C LEU A 173 1.65 -16.98 -2.60
N PHE A 174 1.55 -16.02 -1.66
CA PHE A 174 2.65 -15.70 -0.74
C PHE A 174 2.99 -16.87 0.19
N GLN A 175 1.99 -17.62 0.67
CA GLN A 175 2.23 -18.83 1.45
C GLN A 175 2.99 -19.89 0.64
N GLY A 176 2.67 -20.06 -0.64
CA GLY A 176 3.43 -20.95 -1.55
C GLY A 176 4.89 -20.52 -1.70
N VAL A 177 5.15 -19.22 -1.82
CA VAL A 177 6.49 -18.64 -1.86
C VAL A 177 7.24 -18.91 -0.54
N ILE A 178 6.63 -18.59 0.60
CA ILE A 178 7.20 -18.83 1.93
C ILE A 178 7.51 -20.32 2.13
N LYS A 179 6.59 -21.22 1.78
CA LYS A 179 6.79 -22.66 1.86
C LYS A 179 8.01 -23.11 1.08
N HIS A 180 8.16 -22.66 -0.17
CA HIS A 180 9.31 -23.02 -1.00
C HIS A 180 10.62 -22.49 -0.40
N LEU A 181 10.65 -21.26 0.10
CA LEU A 181 11.85 -20.70 0.75
C LEU A 181 12.24 -21.47 2.00
N LEU A 182 11.28 -21.90 2.82
CA LEU A 182 11.51 -22.73 3.99
C LEU A 182 12.06 -24.12 3.59
N ASP A 183 11.43 -24.79 2.61
CA ASP A 183 11.81 -26.12 2.15
C ASP A 183 13.21 -26.16 1.51
N THR A 184 13.61 -25.06 0.85
CA THR A 184 14.90 -24.93 0.20
C THR A 184 15.97 -24.23 1.04
N ASN A 185 15.61 -23.84 2.28
CA ASN A 185 16.48 -23.12 3.21
C ASN A 185 17.03 -21.80 2.64
N LYS A 186 16.23 -21.11 1.81
CA LYS A 186 16.59 -19.83 1.17
C LYS A 186 16.04 -18.64 1.98
N PHE A 187 16.55 -18.43 3.19
CA PHE A 187 16.15 -17.32 4.07
C PHE A 187 17.34 -16.85 4.94
N ASP A 188 17.27 -15.65 5.49
CA ASP A 188 18.33 -15.05 6.31
C ASP A 188 18.23 -15.50 7.76
N ASN A 189 18.90 -16.60 8.13
CA ASN A 189 18.94 -17.13 9.48
C ASN A 189 19.48 -16.13 10.50
N ASN A 190 20.47 -15.31 10.13
CA ASN A 190 21.08 -14.33 11.04
C ASN A 190 20.11 -13.20 11.36
N PHE A 191 19.41 -12.69 10.34
CA PHE A 191 18.39 -11.69 10.52
C PHE A 191 17.24 -12.21 11.39
N ILE A 192 16.74 -13.41 11.06
CA ILE A 192 15.64 -14.05 11.79
C ILE A 192 15.99 -14.22 13.25
N ALA A 193 17.15 -14.80 13.56
CA ALA A 193 17.58 -15.04 14.94
C ALA A 193 17.76 -13.76 15.77
N LYS A 194 18.14 -12.65 15.11
CA LYS A 194 18.46 -11.41 15.81
C LYS A 194 17.28 -10.43 15.91
N TYR A 195 16.41 -10.40 14.89
CA TYR A 195 15.46 -9.31 14.72
C TYR A 195 14.00 -9.77 14.60
N THR A 196 13.72 -11.07 14.62
CA THR A 196 12.35 -11.59 14.54
C THR A 196 11.98 -12.43 15.76
N ILE A 197 10.69 -12.63 15.92
CA ILE A 197 10.11 -13.53 16.92
C ILE A 197 9.15 -14.49 16.22
N GLN A 198 8.82 -15.61 16.87
CA GLN A 198 7.80 -16.56 16.41
C GLN A 198 8.11 -17.29 15.08
N PHE A 199 9.37 -17.37 14.66
CA PHE A 199 9.75 -18.08 13.44
C PHE A 199 9.35 -19.56 13.47
N ASP A 200 9.44 -20.23 14.62
CA ASP A 200 9.02 -21.63 14.76
C ASP A 200 7.51 -21.80 14.62
N GLN A 201 6.72 -20.80 15.01
CA GLN A 201 5.27 -20.79 14.77
C GLN A 201 4.95 -20.67 13.27
N LEU A 202 5.70 -19.85 12.53
CA LEU A 202 5.57 -19.78 11.08
C LEU A 202 5.89 -21.12 10.41
N LYS A 203 6.96 -21.81 10.82
CA LYS A 203 7.30 -23.15 10.32
C LYS A 203 6.18 -24.14 10.59
N LEU A 204 5.69 -24.17 11.84
CA LEU A 204 4.58 -25.04 12.24
C LEU A 204 3.30 -24.77 11.43
N HIS A 205 3.00 -23.50 11.16
CA HIS A 205 1.88 -23.13 10.30
C HIS A 205 2.06 -23.66 8.87
N MET A 206 3.27 -23.59 8.35
CA MET A 206 3.61 -24.09 7.01
C MET A 206 3.67 -25.63 6.91
N ASP A 207 3.71 -26.37 8.00
CA ASP A 207 3.61 -27.84 7.98
C ASP A 207 2.25 -28.34 7.49
N GLY A 208 1.20 -27.56 7.73
CA GLY A 208 -0.16 -27.82 7.21
C GLY A 208 -0.42 -27.31 5.79
N PHE A 209 0.59 -26.74 5.10
CA PHE A 209 0.43 -26.16 3.79
C PHE A 209 0.13 -27.19 2.71
N SER A 210 -0.81 -26.86 1.81
CA SER A 210 -1.18 -27.71 0.68
C SER A 210 -0.91 -27.01 -0.65
N TRP A 211 0.04 -27.54 -1.43
CA TRP A 211 0.29 -27.07 -2.80
C TRP A 211 -0.95 -27.10 -3.68
N LYS A 212 -1.75 -28.19 -3.55
CA LYS A 212 -3.00 -28.30 -4.34
C LYS A 212 -3.96 -27.14 -4.02
N GLN A 213 -4.13 -26.84 -2.74
CA GLN A 213 -5.01 -25.74 -2.31
C GLN A 213 -4.44 -24.38 -2.75
N ALA A 214 -3.14 -24.15 -2.58
CA ALA A 214 -2.50 -22.90 -2.96
C ALA A 214 -2.63 -22.60 -4.47
N ILE A 215 -2.43 -23.60 -5.32
CA ILE A 215 -2.61 -23.49 -6.78
C ILE A 215 -4.08 -23.19 -7.10
N GLN A 216 -5.01 -23.90 -6.46
CA GLN A 216 -6.45 -23.70 -6.68
C GLN A 216 -6.89 -22.29 -6.28
N ASP A 217 -6.45 -21.79 -5.12
CA ASP A 217 -6.87 -20.52 -4.57
C ASP A 217 -6.19 -19.33 -5.25
N SER A 218 -4.89 -19.43 -5.50
CA SER A 218 -4.14 -18.37 -6.19
C SER A 218 -4.41 -18.32 -7.70
N GLY A 219 -4.71 -19.46 -8.31
CA GLY A 219 -4.80 -19.62 -9.76
C GLY A 219 -3.45 -19.62 -10.47
N ILE A 220 -2.35 -19.64 -9.72
CA ILE A 220 -0.98 -19.64 -10.24
C ILE A 220 -0.42 -21.08 -10.19
N SER A 221 0.28 -21.51 -11.23
CA SER A 221 0.91 -22.83 -11.27
C SER A 221 2.02 -22.95 -10.21
N LYS A 222 2.32 -24.20 -9.82
CA LYS A 222 3.41 -24.45 -8.86
C LYS A 222 4.75 -23.95 -9.38
N GLU A 223 4.99 -24.13 -10.68
CA GLU A 223 6.20 -23.74 -11.39
C GLU A 223 6.40 -22.21 -11.35
N GLU A 224 5.33 -21.44 -11.57
CA GLU A 224 5.36 -19.98 -11.47
C GLU A 224 5.58 -19.50 -10.03
N ILE A 225 4.93 -20.13 -9.04
CA ILE A 225 5.15 -19.83 -7.62
C ILE A 225 6.62 -20.08 -7.24
N ILE A 226 7.20 -21.21 -7.67
CA ILE A 226 8.59 -21.56 -7.42
C ILE A 226 9.52 -20.56 -8.11
N ALA A 227 9.28 -20.22 -9.37
CA ALA A 227 10.11 -19.25 -10.09
C ALA A 227 10.11 -17.89 -9.40
N PHE A 228 8.97 -17.43 -8.90
CA PHE A 228 8.88 -16.22 -8.11
C PHE A 228 9.59 -16.33 -6.75
N ALA A 229 9.44 -17.46 -6.07
CA ALA A 229 10.14 -17.73 -4.81
C ALA A 229 11.66 -17.75 -4.98
N ASP A 230 12.16 -18.30 -6.08
CA ASP A 230 13.58 -18.29 -6.40
C ASP A 230 14.12 -16.89 -6.68
N MET A 231 13.32 -16.02 -7.29
CA MET A 231 13.67 -14.60 -7.42
C MET A 231 13.75 -13.92 -6.05
N CYS A 232 12.80 -14.19 -5.14
CA CYS A 232 12.82 -13.67 -3.79
C CYS A 232 14.03 -14.17 -2.99
N GLY A 233 14.31 -15.47 -3.06
CA GLY A 233 15.43 -16.11 -2.32
C GLY A 233 16.82 -15.74 -2.86
N SER A 234 16.92 -15.21 -4.08
CA SER A 234 18.17 -14.74 -4.67
C SER A 234 18.41 -13.24 -4.48
N SER A 235 17.42 -12.51 -4.05
CA SER A 235 17.51 -11.06 -3.86
C SER A 235 18.21 -10.71 -2.57
N ASN A 236 19.12 -9.74 -2.61
CA ASN A 236 19.71 -9.17 -1.40
C ASN A 236 18.91 -7.97 -0.87
N ALA A 237 18.12 -7.31 -1.72
CA ALA A 237 17.35 -6.13 -1.35
C ALA A 237 15.99 -6.12 -2.08
N THR A 238 14.91 -6.43 -1.36
CA THR A 238 13.56 -6.52 -1.91
C THR A 238 12.66 -5.42 -1.33
N ILE A 239 11.98 -4.68 -2.21
CA ILE A 239 10.89 -3.77 -1.85
C ILE A 239 9.56 -4.40 -2.26
N ALA A 240 8.60 -4.47 -1.34
CA ALA A 240 7.22 -4.85 -1.65
C ALA A 240 6.31 -3.61 -1.63
N CYS A 241 5.72 -3.32 -2.78
CA CYS A 241 4.75 -2.23 -2.98
C CYS A 241 3.35 -2.82 -3.12
N TRP A 242 2.37 -2.22 -2.45
CA TRP A 242 0.97 -2.61 -2.66
C TRP A 242 0.02 -1.42 -2.54
N ALA A 243 -1.15 -1.56 -3.16
CA ALA A 243 -2.22 -0.58 -3.08
C ALA A 243 -3.56 -1.23 -2.74
N MET A 244 -4.64 -0.69 -3.29
CA MET A 244 -6.03 -1.04 -2.92
C MET A 244 -6.40 -2.49 -3.26
N GLY A 245 -5.71 -3.11 -4.21
CA GLY A 245 -5.90 -4.52 -4.55
C GLY A 245 -5.62 -5.49 -3.40
N LEU A 246 -4.81 -5.09 -2.39
CA LEU A 246 -4.61 -5.86 -1.17
C LEU A 246 -5.46 -5.36 -0.01
N THR A 247 -5.64 -4.04 0.11
CA THR A 247 -6.23 -3.45 1.31
C THR A 247 -7.75 -3.58 1.36
N GLN A 248 -8.41 -3.63 0.19
CA GLN A 248 -9.87 -3.67 0.09
C GLN A 248 -10.44 -5.09 -0.04
N HIS A 249 -9.82 -6.04 0.64
CA HIS A 249 -10.30 -7.40 0.79
C HIS A 249 -10.70 -7.70 2.23
N ARG A 250 -11.63 -8.64 2.40
CA ARG A 250 -12.01 -9.13 3.74
C ARG A 250 -10.79 -9.60 4.55
N ASN A 251 -9.81 -10.20 3.88
CA ASN A 251 -8.59 -10.74 4.48
C ASN A 251 -7.38 -9.83 4.29
N GLY A 252 -7.55 -8.54 3.96
CA GLY A 252 -6.47 -7.62 3.62
C GLY A 252 -5.35 -7.55 4.67
N VAL A 253 -5.70 -7.60 5.97
CA VAL A 253 -4.70 -7.63 7.05
C VAL A 253 -3.81 -8.87 6.95
N ALA A 254 -4.41 -10.06 6.82
CA ALA A 254 -3.68 -11.32 6.75
C ALA A 254 -2.79 -11.40 5.50
N VAL A 255 -3.28 -10.97 4.34
CA VAL A 255 -2.47 -10.93 3.11
C VAL A 255 -1.24 -10.04 3.27
N ILE A 256 -1.40 -8.85 3.84
CA ILE A 256 -0.28 -7.93 4.06
C ILE A 256 0.71 -8.51 5.08
N GLN A 257 0.24 -9.23 6.10
CA GLN A 257 1.10 -9.95 7.02
C GLN A 257 1.95 -11.01 6.31
N GLU A 258 1.40 -11.75 5.33
CA GLU A 258 2.18 -12.71 4.52
C GLU A 258 3.25 -12.01 3.66
N VAL A 259 2.93 -10.85 3.08
CA VAL A 259 3.94 -10.03 2.39
C VAL A 259 5.08 -9.63 3.34
N VAL A 260 4.74 -9.22 4.56
CA VAL A 260 5.75 -8.86 5.57
C VAL A 260 6.55 -10.07 6.03
N ASN A 261 5.90 -11.23 6.23
CA ASN A 261 6.59 -12.48 6.57
C ASN A 261 7.63 -12.84 5.51
N LEU A 262 7.29 -12.71 4.23
CA LEU A 262 8.26 -12.91 3.13
C LEU A 262 9.46 -11.99 3.26
N LEU A 263 9.24 -10.70 3.51
CA LEU A 263 10.33 -9.73 3.66
C LEU A 263 11.19 -10.00 4.92
N LEU A 264 10.57 -10.41 6.02
CA LEU A 264 11.28 -10.77 7.24
C LEU A 264 12.13 -12.04 7.05
N LEU A 265 11.65 -13.02 6.30
CA LEU A 265 12.43 -14.22 5.96
C LEU A 265 13.71 -13.86 5.20
N GLY A 266 13.64 -12.95 4.24
CA GLY A 266 14.80 -12.49 3.47
C GLY A 266 15.65 -11.41 4.16
N GLY A 267 15.28 -10.98 5.38
CA GLY A 267 15.94 -9.87 6.06
C GLY A 267 15.79 -8.53 5.33
N HIS A 268 14.67 -8.32 4.64
CA HIS A 268 14.43 -7.16 3.78
C HIS A 268 13.73 -5.99 4.51
N ILE A 269 14.01 -5.79 5.79
CA ILE A 269 13.50 -4.67 6.59
C ILE A 269 14.67 -3.98 7.29
N GLY A 270 14.66 -2.64 7.28
CA GLY A 270 15.63 -1.83 8.04
C GLY A 270 17.00 -1.70 7.40
N ARG A 271 17.10 -1.90 6.08
CA ARG A 271 18.33 -1.69 5.31
C ARG A 271 18.05 -0.98 3.97
N PRO A 272 19.06 -0.30 3.39
CA PRO A 272 18.89 0.38 2.10
C PRO A 272 18.43 -0.55 0.99
N GLY A 273 17.52 -0.08 0.14
CA GLY A 273 16.98 -0.82 -0.99
C GLY A 273 15.95 -1.90 -0.64
N ALA A 274 15.55 -2.01 0.63
CA ALA A 274 14.64 -3.07 1.07
C ALA A 274 13.59 -2.56 2.06
N GLY A 275 12.36 -3.06 1.96
CA GLY A 275 11.29 -2.74 2.90
C GLY A 275 9.89 -2.79 2.34
N VAL A 276 8.96 -2.28 3.12
CA VAL A 276 7.53 -2.19 2.79
C VAL A 276 7.19 -0.81 2.25
N CYS A 277 6.41 -0.79 1.17
CA CYS A 277 5.92 0.43 0.52
C CYS A 277 4.40 0.36 0.30
N PRO A 278 3.57 0.62 1.32
CA PRO A 278 2.14 0.81 1.10
C PRO A 278 1.92 2.10 0.31
N VAL A 279 1.54 1.96 -0.97
CA VAL A 279 1.40 3.07 -1.91
C VAL A 279 0.03 3.69 -1.76
N ARG A 280 -0.01 4.90 -1.20
CA ARG A 280 -1.26 5.60 -0.87
C ARG A 280 -1.68 6.54 -2.00
N GLY A 281 -3.00 6.64 -2.23
CA GLY A 281 -3.56 7.55 -3.23
C GLY A 281 -3.63 9.01 -2.76
N HIS A 282 -3.83 9.23 -1.46
CA HIS A 282 -3.89 10.57 -0.87
C HIS A 282 -2.53 10.98 -0.32
N SER A 283 -2.13 12.22 -0.61
CA SER A 283 -0.75 12.70 -0.36
C SER A 283 -0.39 12.80 1.13
N ASN A 284 -1.36 13.00 2.03
CA ASN A 284 -1.12 13.27 3.44
C ASN A 284 -1.98 12.48 4.43
N VAL A 285 -2.48 11.30 4.05
CA VAL A 285 -3.21 10.41 4.99
C VAL A 285 -2.41 10.12 6.26
N GLN A 286 -1.10 10.00 6.15
CA GLN A 286 -0.23 9.76 7.32
C GLN A 286 -0.12 10.99 8.21
N GLY A 287 -0.14 12.19 7.64
CA GLY A 287 -0.11 13.45 8.38
C GLY A 287 -1.41 13.69 9.15
N ASP A 288 -2.56 13.47 8.52
CA ASP A 288 -3.87 13.58 9.17
C ASP A 288 -3.91 12.72 10.45
N ARG A 289 -3.54 11.43 10.33
CA ARG A 289 -3.48 10.52 11.49
C ARG A 289 -2.46 10.97 12.55
N THR A 290 -1.34 11.55 12.13
CA THR A 290 -0.32 12.05 13.05
C THR A 290 -0.83 13.20 13.91
N VAL A 291 -1.70 14.06 13.36
CA VAL A 291 -2.33 15.17 14.09
C VAL A 291 -3.64 14.78 14.79
N GLY A 292 -4.05 13.52 14.72
CA GLY A 292 -5.18 12.97 15.48
C GLY A 292 -6.52 12.99 14.77
N ILE A 293 -6.53 12.95 13.45
CA ILE A 293 -7.72 12.73 12.61
C ILE A 293 -7.75 11.26 12.20
N TRP A 294 -8.75 10.49 12.69
CA TRP A 294 -8.89 9.05 12.36
C TRP A 294 -10.12 8.39 13.00
#